data_293e8fda0be8ef88619f0a386d4619db
#
_entry.id   293e8fda0be8ef88619f0a386d4619db
#
_cell.length_a   1.000
_cell.length_b   1.000
_cell.length_c   1.000
_cell.angle_alpha   90.00
_cell.angle_beta   90.00
_cell.angle_gamma   90.00
#
_symmetry.space_group_name_H-M   'P 1'
#
loop_
_entity.id
_entity.type
_entity.pdbx_description
1 polymer ?
#
loop_
_entity_poly.entity_id
_entity_poly.type
_entity_poly.pdbx_seq_one_letter_code
_entity_poly.pdbx_strand_id
1 'polypeptide(L)'
;MQLTFPQAPRTISVATNGWTAAGVVEGRLASGSLELTRVRAATVGNNGAAGERLVPGNEFPAFVRVVRDVSFDIDWSVTTSVQRVAPDRAALNVAIPLLKGESVLTPGIKVTPERTALAALPVGENLLSWNSGLARAASLELSLPPNNFRAEIWNFSVSPQWHVAFEGFPAVMPESIDGQNWVYQYFPRPGEKLMLAITRPAAAPGATLAIDRVLHSLRVGTRSSDGAVDFSYRSTEGGRHAIKLPQDTRVQSVAVDGNVVPLRPEKGELSLGLLPGSHRVTINWQSPRGNAFARQVEAVDLGSPASNIATRLQLPDDRWPLFALGRGAGVGPAVLYWGELLAFLVVAMLLGRWQHSPLRRHEWLLLGLGLSTLSWFVFALVAAWLFAFRWRAQLAPESMSRRRFNVLQIALAALAFFAITSLIFSGIRYGFLSTPDMGVVGADSGGTAFSWFRDQTTGALPQPLVISAPMWLYKTLIFLWAGWIAIALTRWIRSAWESWTRGGFWRSGTMQVTA
;
A
#
# COMPACT_ATOMS: atom_id res chain seq x y z
N MET A 1 30.66 27.48 0.27
CA MET A 1 31.95 28.14 0.57
C MET A 1 32.49 27.47 1.82
N GLN A 2 33.68 26.92 1.74
CA GLN A 2 34.31 26.23 2.87
C GLN A 2 35.44 27.10 3.41
N LEU A 3 35.39 27.40 4.70
CA LEU A 3 36.45 28.12 5.42
C LEU A 3 37.24 27.09 6.25
N THR A 4 38.47 26.88 5.89
CA THR A 4 39.42 26.03 6.63
C THR A 4 40.28 26.89 7.53
N PHE A 5 40.45 26.49 8.77
CA PHE A 5 41.25 27.21 9.75
C PHE A 5 42.57 26.45 9.94
N PRO A 6 43.75 27.12 9.75
CA PRO A 6 45.05 26.49 9.96
C PRO A 6 45.28 26.01 11.39
N GLN A 7 44.60 26.64 12.35
CA GLN A 7 44.53 26.21 13.75
C GLN A 7 43.07 26.26 14.21
N ALA A 8 42.60 25.23 14.90
CA ALA A 8 41.24 25.17 15.40
C ALA A 8 40.98 26.27 16.43
N PRO A 9 40.08 27.22 16.18
CA PRO A 9 39.74 28.27 17.14
C PRO A 9 39.05 27.66 18.36
N ARG A 10 39.32 28.21 19.56
CA ARG A 10 38.71 27.73 20.81
C ARG A 10 37.22 27.95 20.89
N THR A 11 36.73 29.01 20.27
CA THR A 11 35.32 29.39 20.23
C THR A 11 35.00 30.04 18.89
N ILE A 12 33.86 29.71 18.31
CA ILE A 12 33.37 30.34 17.10
C ILE A 12 31.94 30.83 17.35
N SER A 13 31.72 32.11 17.09
CA SER A 13 30.40 32.70 17.00
C SER A 13 30.13 33.03 15.53
N VAL A 14 29.04 32.50 14.99
CA VAL A 14 28.68 32.69 13.58
C VAL A 14 27.40 33.49 13.51
N ALA A 15 27.48 34.71 13.03
CA ALA A 15 26.32 35.53 12.66
C ALA A 15 26.27 35.63 11.14
N THR A 16 25.23 35.09 10.55
CA THR A 16 25.07 35.09 9.09
C THR A 16 23.72 35.69 8.69
N ASN A 17 23.72 36.47 7.60
CA ASN A 17 22.50 36.97 6.97
C ASN A 17 22.39 36.37 5.57
N GLY A 18 21.35 35.54 5.33
CA GLY A 18 21.13 34.83 4.07
C GLY A 18 22.11 33.67 3.80
N TRP A 19 22.84 33.20 4.83
CA TRP A 19 23.70 32.03 4.77
C TRP A 19 23.44 31.13 5.98
N THR A 20 23.62 29.84 5.79
CA THR A 20 23.68 28.87 6.91
C THR A 20 25.11 28.41 7.09
N ALA A 21 25.51 28.23 8.35
CA ALA A 21 26.81 27.71 8.71
C ALA A 21 26.65 26.29 9.26
N ALA A 22 27.39 25.34 8.70
CA ALA A 22 27.50 23.97 9.20
C ALA A 22 28.92 23.71 9.67
N GLY A 23 29.09 22.79 10.64
CA GLY A 23 30.38 22.43 11.20
C GLY A 23 30.73 23.11 12.55
N VAL A 24 29.76 23.81 13.17
CA VAL A 24 29.93 24.35 14.54
C VAL A 24 28.95 23.66 15.47
N VAL A 25 29.47 23.02 16.52
CA VAL A 25 28.69 22.38 17.59
C VAL A 25 29.11 23.04 18.91
N GLU A 26 28.13 23.58 19.64
CA GLU A 26 28.38 24.29 20.93
C GLU A 26 29.47 25.36 20.87
N GLY A 27 29.54 26.09 19.76
CA GLY A 27 30.55 27.14 19.59
C GLY A 27 31.98 26.63 19.30
N ARG A 28 32.13 25.35 18.93
CA ARG A 28 33.41 24.73 18.53
C ARG A 28 33.29 24.13 17.13
N LEU A 29 34.40 24.10 16.40
CA LEU A 29 34.45 23.39 15.11
C LEU A 29 34.43 21.88 15.31
N ALA A 30 33.49 21.20 14.68
CA ALA A 30 33.39 19.74 14.71
C ALA A 30 34.44 19.06 13.78
N SER A 31 34.93 19.75 12.74
CA SER A 31 35.77 19.13 11.70
C SER A 31 36.79 20.10 11.06
N GLY A 32 37.42 20.99 11.82
CA GLY A 32 38.49 21.87 11.31
C GLY A 32 38.09 22.86 10.19
N SER A 33 36.88 22.77 9.67
CA SER A 33 36.33 23.64 8.63
C SER A 33 34.90 24.07 8.93
N LEU A 34 34.59 25.31 8.54
CA LEU A 34 33.24 25.89 8.58
C LEU A 34 32.66 25.91 7.16
N GLU A 35 31.54 25.30 6.95
CA GLU A 35 30.86 25.35 5.68
C GLU A 35 29.74 26.39 5.70
N LEU A 36 29.81 27.37 4.80
CA LEU A 36 28.80 28.40 4.60
C LEU A 36 28.02 28.11 3.33
N THR A 37 26.74 27.88 3.46
CA THR A 37 25.81 27.65 2.33
C THR A 37 24.83 28.82 2.25
N ARG A 38 24.71 29.43 1.08
CA ARG A 38 23.73 30.49 0.82
C ARG A 38 22.32 29.96 0.92
N VAL A 39 21.50 30.54 1.77
CA VAL A 39 20.08 30.26 1.82
C VAL A 39 19.45 30.87 0.56
N ARG A 40 19.12 30.03 -0.43
CA ARG A 40 18.17 30.44 -1.45
C ARG A 40 16.80 30.38 -0.80
N ALA A 41 16.24 31.54 -0.47
CA ALA A 41 14.81 31.63 -0.19
C ALA A 41 14.10 31.03 -1.42
N ALA A 42 13.27 30.00 -1.21
CA ALA A 42 12.33 29.55 -2.22
C ALA A 42 11.34 30.71 -2.40
N THR A 43 11.63 31.60 -3.33
CA THR A 43 10.68 32.61 -3.77
C THR A 43 9.50 31.86 -4.37
N VAL A 44 8.38 31.88 -3.69
CA VAL A 44 7.06 31.65 -4.29
C VAL A 44 6.87 32.81 -5.28
N GLY A 45 7.38 32.65 -6.49
CA GLY A 45 7.21 33.56 -7.61
C GLY A 45 6.03 33.09 -8.43
N ASN A 46 4.90 33.73 -8.18
CA ASN A 46 3.88 33.85 -9.20
C ASN A 46 4.47 34.68 -10.34
N ASN A 47 4.73 34.11 -11.52
CA ASN A 47 4.48 34.67 -12.82
C ASN A 47 5.16 33.86 -13.93
N GLY A 48 4.44 33.74 -15.02
CA GLY A 48 4.74 32.90 -16.15
C GLY A 48 5.92 33.34 -17.01
N ALA A 49 6.28 32.39 -17.86
CA ALA A 49 7.00 32.51 -19.12
C ALA A 49 8.42 33.11 -19.07
N ALA A 50 9.41 32.25 -18.97
CA ALA A 50 10.61 32.30 -19.80
C ALA A 50 11.29 30.91 -19.69
N GLY A 51 11.47 30.27 -20.84
CA GLY A 51 12.14 28.96 -20.91
C GLY A 51 13.55 29.04 -20.35
N GLU A 52 13.70 28.48 -19.17
CA GLU A 52 15.01 28.29 -18.54
C GLU A 52 15.71 27.17 -19.30
N ARG A 53 16.73 27.55 -20.08
CA ARG A 53 17.62 26.62 -20.74
C ARG A 53 18.18 25.67 -19.70
N LEU A 54 17.88 24.39 -19.84
CA LEU A 54 18.53 23.31 -19.12
C LEU A 54 20.03 23.37 -19.42
N VAL A 55 20.80 23.93 -18.51
CA VAL A 55 22.27 23.86 -18.55
C VAL A 55 22.66 22.40 -18.27
N PRO A 56 23.53 21.78 -19.08
CA PRO A 56 24.00 20.44 -18.80
C PRO A 56 24.65 20.38 -17.42
N GLY A 57 24.06 19.63 -16.48
CA GLY A 57 24.46 19.59 -15.07
C GLY A 57 23.36 20.04 -14.11
N ASN A 58 22.17 20.38 -14.58
CA ASN A 58 21.04 20.72 -13.71
C ASN A 58 20.55 19.46 -12.99
N GLU A 59 20.93 19.41 -11.75
CA GLU A 59 20.45 18.48 -10.77
C GLU A 59 18.93 18.60 -10.64
N PHE A 60 18.26 17.49 -10.35
CA PHE A 60 16.83 17.49 -10.04
C PHE A 60 16.52 18.56 -8.98
N PRO A 61 15.33 19.17 -9.03
CA PRO A 61 14.90 20.12 -8.01
C PRO A 61 14.98 19.45 -6.63
N ALA A 62 15.32 20.25 -5.61
CA ALA A 62 15.46 19.75 -4.24
C ALA A 62 14.16 19.07 -3.80
N PHE A 63 14.28 17.81 -3.41
CA PHE A 63 13.16 17.03 -2.92
C PHE A 63 13.59 16.16 -1.74
N VAL A 64 12.78 16.16 -0.70
CA VAL A 64 13.00 15.36 0.50
C VAL A 64 11.79 14.53 0.86
N ARG A 65 12.02 13.42 1.53
CA ARG A 65 10.98 12.63 2.20
C ARG A 65 11.08 12.91 3.69
N VAL A 66 9.98 13.29 4.29
CA VAL A 66 9.87 13.50 5.75
C VAL A 66 9.02 12.38 6.33
N VAL A 67 9.56 11.66 7.29
CA VAL A 67 8.82 10.65 8.05
C VAL A 67 8.61 11.18 9.45
N ARG A 68 7.39 11.20 9.93
CA ARG A 68 7.02 11.55 11.29
C ARG A 68 6.44 10.33 11.99
N ASP A 69 7.17 9.84 12.97
CA ASP A 69 6.73 8.76 13.84
C ASP A 69 6.22 9.38 15.14
N VAL A 70 4.90 9.45 15.28
CA VAL A 70 4.21 10.03 16.44
C VAL A 70 3.80 8.90 17.37
N SER A 71 4.29 8.93 18.60
CA SER A 71 3.98 7.92 19.61
C SER A 71 3.10 8.51 20.71
N PHE A 72 1.95 7.88 20.92
CA PHE A 72 1.04 8.17 22.02
C PHE A 72 1.15 7.09 23.10
N ASP A 73 2.10 7.26 23.99
CA ASP A 73 2.34 6.37 25.13
C ASP A 73 2.23 7.14 26.45
N ILE A 74 2.94 6.71 27.51
CA ILE A 74 3.04 7.46 28.79
C ILE A 74 3.53 8.87 28.51
N ASP A 75 4.60 9.01 27.76
CA ASP A 75 5.08 10.29 27.24
C ASP A 75 4.85 10.32 25.72
N TRP A 76 4.24 11.40 25.26
CA TRP A 76 4.02 11.59 23.84
C TRP A 76 5.31 12.10 23.19
N SER A 77 5.69 11.49 22.10
CA SER A 77 6.91 11.84 21.39
C SER A 77 6.71 11.87 19.88
N VAL A 78 7.58 12.60 19.20
CA VAL A 78 7.65 12.65 17.75
C VAL A 78 9.09 12.43 17.34
N THR A 79 9.32 11.42 16.52
CA THR A 79 10.60 11.26 15.82
C THR A 79 10.40 11.73 14.38
N THR A 80 11.12 12.76 13.99
CA THR A 80 11.07 13.26 12.61
C THR A 80 12.36 12.90 11.90
N SER A 81 12.23 12.25 10.75
CA SER A 81 13.34 11.88 9.87
C SER A 81 13.19 12.57 8.54
N VAL A 82 14.21 13.27 8.08
CA VAL A 82 14.27 13.97 6.80
C VAL A 82 15.28 13.25 5.92
N GLN A 83 14.79 12.58 4.90
CA GLN A 83 15.59 11.85 3.94
C GLN A 83 15.73 12.66 2.64
N ARG A 84 16.94 12.84 2.19
CA ARG A 84 17.26 13.43 0.89
C ARG A 84 16.82 12.47 -0.22
N VAL A 85 16.09 12.98 -1.20
CA VAL A 85 15.75 12.25 -2.44
C VAL A 85 16.55 12.84 -3.61
N ALA A 86 16.62 14.17 -3.69
CA ALA A 86 17.39 14.88 -4.71
C ALA A 86 17.74 16.31 -4.21
N PRO A 87 18.82 16.92 -4.71
CA PRO A 87 20.00 16.35 -5.33
C PRO A 87 20.93 15.68 -4.30
N ASP A 88 21.79 14.80 -4.74
CA ASP A 88 22.75 14.08 -3.87
C ASP A 88 24.03 14.88 -3.57
N ARG A 89 24.38 15.82 -4.44
CA ARG A 89 25.66 16.58 -4.40
C ARG A 89 25.54 18.02 -3.94
N ALA A 90 24.37 18.44 -3.44
CA ALA A 90 24.16 19.78 -2.91
C ALA A 90 23.71 19.74 -1.46
N ALA A 91 24.17 20.71 -0.64
CA ALA A 91 23.64 20.87 0.71
C ALA A 91 22.17 21.32 0.64
N LEU A 92 21.31 20.71 1.43
CA LEU A 92 19.90 21.06 1.53
C LEU A 92 19.57 21.64 2.90
N ASN A 93 18.80 22.73 2.92
CA ASN A 93 18.16 23.25 4.12
C ASN A 93 16.65 23.20 3.94
N VAL A 94 16.00 22.43 4.78
CA VAL A 94 14.56 22.22 4.70
C VAL A 94 13.91 22.71 5.98
N ALA A 95 12.90 23.54 5.83
CA ALA A 95 12.09 24.05 6.93
C ALA A 95 10.91 23.09 7.18
N ILE A 96 10.88 22.46 8.35
CA ILE A 96 9.85 21.51 8.75
C ILE A 96 9.02 22.11 9.87
N PRO A 97 7.73 22.45 9.64
CA PRO A 97 6.86 22.94 10.69
C PRO A 97 6.69 21.90 11.82
N LEU A 98 6.83 22.33 13.05
CA LEU A 98 6.57 21.50 14.22
C LEU A 98 5.07 21.40 14.49
N LEU A 99 4.65 20.28 15.06
CA LEU A 99 3.28 20.08 15.50
C LEU A 99 2.95 21.03 16.67
N LYS A 100 1.68 21.31 16.86
CA LYS A 100 1.23 22.09 18.01
C LYS A 100 1.57 21.34 19.29
N GLY A 101 2.33 21.99 20.19
CA GLY A 101 2.80 21.36 21.43
C GLY A 101 4.08 20.54 21.30
N GLU A 102 4.66 20.42 20.12
CA GLU A 102 5.93 19.73 19.88
C GLU A 102 7.11 20.58 20.35
N SER A 103 8.09 19.96 21.04
CA SER A 103 9.32 20.60 21.52
C SER A 103 10.49 19.71 21.15
N VAL A 104 11.45 20.21 20.38
CA VAL A 104 12.62 19.44 19.94
C VAL A 104 13.55 19.20 21.13
N LEU A 105 13.93 17.94 21.33
CA LEU A 105 14.81 17.49 22.41
C LEU A 105 16.23 17.24 21.94
N THR A 106 16.40 16.91 20.65
CA THR A 106 17.72 16.62 20.07
C THR A 106 18.55 17.91 19.96
N PRO A 107 19.74 17.94 20.53
CA PRO A 107 20.65 19.10 20.40
C PRO A 107 21.05 19.35 18.94
N GLY A 108 21.31 20.61 18.61
CA GLY A 108 21.82 21.01 17.29
C GLY A 108 20.73 21.33 16.24
N ILE A 109 19.48 20.96 16.45
CA ILE A 109 18.38 21.35 15.58
C ILE A 109 17.93 22.78 15.94
N LYS A 110 18.04 23.68 14.99
CA LYS A 110 17.57 25.07 15.17
C LYS A 110 16.06 25.13 14.92
N VAL A 111 15.36 25.74 15.87
CA VAL A 111 13.92 26.01 15.76
C VAL A 111 13.71 27.52 15.66
N THR A 112 12.95 27.95 14.67
CA THR A 112 12.62 29.36 14.48
C THR A 112 11.47 29.82 15.41
N PRO A 113 11.27 31.13 15.62
CA PRO A 113 10.15 31.64 16.41
C PRO A 113 8.77 31.19 15.86
N GLU A 114 8.68 30.93 14.56
CA GLU A 114 7.49 30.44 13.85
C GLU A 114 7.29 28.92 14.02
N ARG A 115 7.98 28.31 14.99
CA ARG A 115 7.90 26.87 15.33
C ARG A 115 8.25 25.95 14.15
N THR A 116 9.31 26.30 13.45
CA THR A 116 9.81 25.53 12.30
C THR A 116 11.20 25.01 12.60
N ALA A 117 11.41 23.70 12.51
CA ALA A 117 12.73 23.08 12.62
C ALA A 117 13.49 23.23 11.28
N LEU A 118 14.72 23.70 11.35
CA LEU A 118 15.60 23.83 10.19
C LEU A 118 16.47 22.58 10.07
N ALA A 119 16.10 21.70 9.15
CA ALA A 119 16.85 20.49 8.83
C ALA A 119 17.94 20.83 7.80
N ALA A 120 19.20 20.84 8.24
CA ALA A 120 20.36 21.04 7.38
C ALA A 120 20.97 19.68 7.04
N LEU A 121 21.01 19.34 5.76
CA LEU A 121 21.60 18.13 5.20
C LEU A 121 22.86 18.52 4.41
N PRO A 122 24.06 18.38 4.98
CA PRO A 122 25.32 18.60 4.26
C PRO A 122 25.47 17.69 3.05
N VAL A 123 26.41 17.99 2.18
CA VAL A 123 26.77 17.11 1.07
C VAL A 123 27.26 15.77 1.61
N GLY A 124 26.69 14.68 1.10
CA GLY A 124 27.03 13.32 1.52
C GLY A 124 26.16 12.77 2.67
N GLU A 125 25.43 13.61 3.37
CA GLU A 125 24.43 13.16 4.35
C GLU A 125 23.04 13.05 3.71
N ASN A 126 22.47 11.87 3.77
CA ASN A 126 21.19 11.59 3.13
C ASN A 126 20.01 11.49 4.11
N LEU A 127 20.31 11.46 5.42
CA LEU A 127 19.31 11.31 6.47
C LEU A 127 19.68 12.20 7.67
N LEU A 128 18.70 12.95 8.13
CA LEU A 128 18.76 13.66 9.41
C LEU A 128 17.52 13.29 10.21
N SER A 129 17.69 12.93 11.48
CA SER A 129 16.56 12.64 12.36
C SER A 129 16.73 13.33 13.71
N TRP A 130 15.60 13.66 14.32
CA TRP A 130 15.56 14.21 15.67
C TRP A 130 14.35 13.73 16.45
N ASN A 131 14.45 13.76 17.75
CA ASN A 131 13.38 13.43 18.68
C ASN A 131 12.81 14.71 19.31
N SER A 132 11.51 14.72 19.48
CA SER A 132 10.74 15.80 20.08
C SER A 132 9.79 15.24 21.13
N GLY A 133 9.56 15.97 22.20
CA GLY A 133 8.45 15.75 23.10
C GLY A 133 7.20 16.40 22.55
N LEU A 134 6.04 15.78 22.74
CA LEU A 134 4.73 16.29 22.33
C LEU A 134 3.85 16.51 23.55
N ALA A 135 3.37 17.72 23.74
CA ALA A 135 2.45 18.03 24.83
C ALA A 135 1.10 17.32 24.61
N ARG A 136 0.54 16.74 25.69
CA ARG A 136 -0.76 16.07 25.62
C ARG A 136 -1.86 17.07 25.30
N ALA A 137 -2.72 16.72 24.36
CA ALA A 137 -3.86 17.51 23.91
C ALA A 137 -5.05 16.61 23.58
N ALA A 138 -6.26 17.13 23.73
CA ALA A 138 -7.47 16.40 23.35
C ALA A 138 -7.62 16.29 21.83
N SER A 139 -6.99 17.18 21.08
CA SER A 139 -6.98 17.15 19.62
C SER A 139 -5.65 17.60 19.07
N LEU A 140 -5.26 16.99 17.95
CA LEU A 140 -4.05 17.33 17.21
C LEU A 140 -4.42 17.45 15.73
N GLU A 141 -3.99 18.52 15.08
CA GLU A 141 -4.13 18.71 13.65
C GLU A 141 -2.75 18.57 13.00
N LEU A 142 -2.67 17.67 12.02
CA LEU A 142 -1.55 17.59 11.10
C LEU A 142 -2.00 18.09 9.73
N SER A 143 -1.18 18.93 9.12
CA SER A 143 -1.44 19.41 7.77
C SER A 143 -0.17 19.42 6.95
N LEU A 144 -0.29 19.02 5.69
CA LEU A 144 0.78 19.19 4.73
C LEU A 144 0.45 20.40 3.85
N PRO A 145 1.09 21.57 4.08
CA PRO A 145 0.86 22.73 3.23
C PRO A 145 1.18 22.41 1.77
N PRO A 146 0.52 23.06 0.81
CA PRO A 146 0.86 22.92 -0.60
C PRO A 146 2.34 23.18 -0.83
N ASN A 147 3.05 22.24 -1.38
CA ASN A 147 4.47 22.31 -1.69
C ASN A 147 4.82 21.34 -2.82
N ASN A 148 5.97 21.55 -3.46
CA ASN A 148 6.51 20.70 -4.53
C ASN A 148 7.91 20.15 -4.22
N PHE A 149 8.39 20.31 -2.98
CA PHE A 149 9.75 19.96 -2.60
C PHE A 149 9.84 18.88 -1.53
N ARG A 150 8.71 18.43 -0.97
CA ARG A 150 8.70 17.35 0.01
C ARG A 150 7.46 16.46 -0.08
N ALA A 151 7.64 15.18 0.21
CA ALA A 151 6.58 14.24 0.55
C ALA A 151 6.68 13.91 2.05
N GLU A 152 5.54 13.68 2.69
CA GLU A 152 5.51 13.26 4.09
C GLU A 152 4.90 11.88 4.25
N ILE A 153 5.35 11.16 5.26
CA ILE A 153 4.76 9.92 5.76
C ILE A 153 4.51 10.14 7.24
N TRP A 154 3.28 9.91 7.68
CA TRP A 154 2.91 10.05 9.08
C TRP A 154 2.56 8.69 9.65
N ASN A 155 3.37 8.24 10.59
CA ASN A 155 3.16 7.00 11.34
C ASN A 155 2.69 7.36 12.74
N PHE A 156 1.65 6.70 13.21
CA PHE A 156 1.14 6.88 14.57
C PHE A 156 1.22 5.56 15.30
N SER A 157 1.91 5.54 16.43
CA SER A 157 1.96 4.41 17.35
C SER A 157 1.10 4.78 18.57
N VAL A 158 0.02 4.06 18.76
CA VAL A 158 -0.97 4.33 19.82
C VAL A 158 -0.95 3.20 20.82
N SER A 159 -0.54 3.51 22.06
CA SER A 159 -0.61 2.54 23.15
C SER A 159 -2.07 2.31 23.60
N PRO A 160 -2.38 1.17 24.22
CA PRO A 160 -3.73 0.83 24.67
C PRO A 160 -4.33 1.82 25.69
N GLN A 161 -3.52 2.73 26.22
CA GLN A 161 -3.97 3.77 27.17
C GLN A 161 -4.74 4.91 26.49
N TRP A 162 -4.61 5.01 25.17
CA TRP A 162 -5.18 6.10 24.39
C TRP A 162 -6.11 5.55 23.30
N HIS A 163 -7.16 6.28 23.05
CA HIS A 163 -8.01 6.11 21.86
C HIS A 163 -7.84 7.33 20.97
N VAL A 164 -7.48 7.08 19.71
CA VAL A 164 -7.29 8.12 18.72
C VAL A 164 -8.27 7.89 17.58
N ALA A 165 -9.19 8.82 17.40
CA ALA A 165 -10.06 8.85 16.23
C ALA A 165 -9.44 9.77 15.19
N PHE A 166 -9.32 9.26 13.97
CA PHE A 166 -8.74 9.98 12.83
C PHE A 166 -9.86 10.48 11.91
N GLU A 167 -9.83 11.77 11.57
CA GLU A 167 -10.76 12.39 10.64
C GLU A 167 -9.97 13.11 9.54
N GLY A 168 -10.31 12.83 8.27
CA GLY A 168 -9.67 13.39 7.11
C GLY A 168 -9.61 12.37 5.98
N PHE A 169 -8.42 12.03 5.53
CA PHE A 169 -8.19 11.00 4.51
C PHE A 169 -7.87 9.64 5.15
N PRO A 170 -8.12 8.52 4.46
CA PRO A 170 -7.94 7.19 5.02
C PRO A 170 -6.47 6.83 5.23
N ALA A 171 -6.19 6.00 6.23
CA ALA A 171 -4.90 5.35 6.40
C ALA A 171 -4.59 4.42 5.21
N VAL A 172 -3.34 4.41 4.77
CA VAL A 172 -2.93 3.56 3.64
C VAL A 172 -2.71 2.12 4.11
N MET A 173 -2.15 1.95 5.30
CA MET A 173 -2.00 0.66 5.96
C MET A 173 -2.13 0.85 7.47
N PRO A 174 -3.10 0.20 8.14
CA PRO A 174 -2.92 -0.16 9.52
C PRO A 174 -1.91 -1.32 9.53
N GLU A 175 -0.64 -1.03 9.75
CA GLU A 175 0.34 -2.08 9.94
C GLU A 175 0.05 -2.86 11.22
N SER A 176 0.54 -4.09 11.24
CA SER A 176 0.43 -5.04 12.34
C SER A 176 0.81 -4.39 13.68
N ILE A 177 0.18 -4.88 14.73
CA ILE A 177 0.49 -4.53 16.10
C ILE A 177 1.99 -4.71 16.34
N ASP A 178 2.72 -3.62 16.50
CA ASP A 178 4.10 -3.66 16.97
C ASP A 178 4.09 -3.75 18.51
N GLY A 179 4.41 -4.92 19.03
CA GLY A 179 4.34 -5.19 20.45
C GLY A 179 2.91 -5.06 21.00
N GLN A 180 2.62 -3.97 21.72
CA GLN A 180 1.31 -3.67 22.29
C GLN A 180 0.59 -2.48 21.64
N ASN A 181 1.26 -1.78 20.73
CA ASN A 181 0.77 -0.53 20.16
C ASN A 181 0.10 -0.76 18.81
N TRP A 182 -0.91 0.05 18.52
CA TRP A 182 -1.53 0.15 17.21
C TRP A 182 -0.72 1.11 16.34
N VAL A 183 -0.35 0.69 15.14
CA VAL A 183 0.38 1.54 14.19
C VAL A 183 -0.50 1.88 13.00
N TYR A 184 -0.61 3.17 12.71
CA TYR A 184 -1.33 3.70 11.56
C TYR A 184 -0.36 4.46 10.67
N GLN A 185 -0.47 4.29 9.36
CA GLN A 185 0.36 4.98 8.39
C GLN A 185 -0.48 5.80 7.42
N TYR A 186 -0.10 7.06 7.24
CA TYR A 186 -0.76 8.01 6.36
C TYR A 186 0.23 8.62 5.37
N PHE A 187 -0.22 8.79 4.13
CA PHE A 187 0.53 9.46 3.07
C PHE A 187 -0.24 10.71 2.63
N PRO A 188 -0.04 11.84 3.31
CA PRO A 188 -0.74 13.07 2.98
C PRO A 188 -0.33 13.60 1.61
N ARG A 189 -1.29 14.14 0.90
CA ARG A 189 -1.04 14.96 -0.29
C ARG A 189 -0.93 16.43 0.11
N PRO A 190 -0.22 17.26 -0.68
CA PRO A 190 -0.18 18.69 -0.44
C PRO A 190 -1.59 19.31 -0.34
N GLY A 191 -1.85 20.01 0.77
CA GLY A 191 -3.14 20.60 1.09
C GLY A 191 -4.07 19.75 1.97
N GLU A 192 -3.75 18.47 2.18
CA GLU A 192 -4.56 17.60 3.04
C GLU A 192 -4.28 17.85 4.53
N LYS A 193 -5.32 17.60 5.34
CA LYS A 193 -5.32 17.74 6.79
C LYS A 193 -5.84 16.46 7.43
N LEU A 194 -5.23 16.11 8.55
CA LEU A 194 -5.64 14.99 9.39
C LEU A 194 -5.92 15.53 10.80
N MET A 195 -7.11 15.35 11.27
CA MET A 195 -7.51 15.69 12.63
C MET A 195 -7.50 14.42 13.47
N LEU A 196 -6.87 14.49 14.62
CA LEU A 196 -6.84 13.44 15.61
C LEU A 196 -7.64 13.90 16.84
N ALA A 197 -8.66 13.16 17.21
CA ALA A 197 -9.33 13.31 18.49
C ALA A 197 -8.75 12.26 19.44
N ILE A 198 -8.10 12.70 20.50
CA ILE A 198 -7.34 11.84 21.40
C ILE A 198 -8.06 11.81 22.75
N THR A 199 -8.54 10.63 23.12
CA THR A 199 -9.23 10.45 24.38
C THR A 199 -8.53 9.35 25.19
N ARG A 200 -8.61 9.46 26.49
CA ARG A 200 -8.30 8.34 27.36
C ARG A 200 -9.55 7.49 27.46
N PRO A 201 -9.50 6.19 27.12
CA PRO A 201 -10.66 5.34 27.35
C PRO A 201 -11.05 5.45 28.82
N ALA A 202 -12.14 6.16 29.09
CA ALA A 202 -12.67 6.16 30.42
C ALA A 202 -13.26 4.77 30.66
N ALA A 203 -12.86 4.12 31.76
CA ALA A 203 -13.66 3.03 32.26
C ALA A 203 -15.11 3.57 32.42
N ALA A 204 -16.09 2.89 31.83
CA ALA A 204 -17.48 3.28 32.00
C ALA A 204 -17.73 3.40 33.52
N PRO A 205 -18.37 4.48 34.01
CA PRO A 205 -18.61 4.64 35.41
C PRO A 205 -19.35 3.41 35.95
N GLY A 206 -18.70 2.65 36.86
CA GLY A 206 -19.24 1.41 37.40
C GLY A 206 -18.89 0.13 36.65
N ALA A 207 -18.17 0.17 35.52
CA ALA A 207 -17.68 -1.04 34.88
C ALA A 207 -16.39 -1.54 35.55
N THR A 208 -16.47 -2.69 36.20
CA THR A 208 -15.32 -3.36 36.82
C THR A 208 -14.46 -4.12 35.84
N LEU A 209 -14.88 -4.18 34.57
CA LEU A 209 -14.25 -4.93 33.48
C LEU A 209 -13.96 -4.02 32.29
N ALA A 210 -12.73 -4.02 31.80
CA ALA A 210 -12.30 -3.41 30.55
C ALA A 210 -11.65 -4.47 29.66
N ILE A 211 -12.10 -4.57 28.39
CA ILE A 211 -11.51 -5.45 27.38
C ILE A 211 -10.67 -4.58 26.43
N ASP A 212 -9.36 -4.76 26.45
CA ASP A 212 -8.44 -3.84 25.79
C ASP A 212 -8.00 -4.28 24.40
N ARG A 213 -8.03 -5.55 24.09
CA ARG A 213 -7.59 -6.14 22.81
C ARG A 213 -8.42 -7.36 22.50
N VAL A 214 -8.86 -7.46 21.27
CA VAL A 214 -9.60 -8.63 20.78
C VAL A 214 -9.05 -9.06 19.41
N LEU A 215 -8.68 -10.31 19.30
CA LEU A 215 -8.39 -10.96 18.04
C LEU A 215 -9.46 -12.04 17.79
N HIS A 216 -10.34 -11.78 16.83
CA HIS A 216 -11.35 -12.74 16.39
C HIS A 216 -10.89 -13.36 15.07
N SER A 217 -10.61 -14.64 15.05
CA SER A 217 -10.13 -15.35 13.86
C SER A 217 -11.08 -16.48 13.46
N LEU A 218 -11.28 -16.64 12.17
CA LEU A 218 -12.04 -17.72 11.56
C LEU A 218 -11.22 -18.35 10.43
N ARG A 219 -10.85 -19.60 10.58
CA ARG A 219 -10.26 -20.40 9.50
C ARG A 219 -11.33 -21.30 8.89
N VAL A 220 -11.64 -21.03 7.64
CA VAL A 220 -12.69 -21.74 6.91
C VAL A 220 -12.11 -23.03 6.31
N GLY A 221 -12.68 -24.16 6.66
CA GLY A 221 -12.38 -25.46 6.03
C GLY A 221 -13.45 -25.84 5.02
N THR A 222 -13.33 -27.03 4.43
CA THR A 222 -14.27 -27.51 3.41
C THR A 222 -15.66 -27.83 3.97
N ARG A 223 -15.72 -28.46 5.14
CA ARG A 223 -16.97 -28.90 5.79
C ARG A 223 -17.22 -28.21 7.13
N SER A 224 -16.18 -27.79 7.81
CA SER A 224 -16.22 -27.14 9.11
C SER A 224 -15.29 -25.93 9.10
N SER A 225 -15.45 -25.03 10.05
CA SER A 225 -14.57 -23.90 10.27
C SER A 225 -14.10 -23.89 11.71
N ASP A 226 -12.85 -23.51 11.91
CA ASP A 226 -12.27 -23.32 13.22
C ASP A 226 -12.28 -21.83 13.56
N GLY A 227 -12.98 -21.47 14.62
CA GLY A 227 -13.06 -20.11 15.14
C GLY A 227 -12.25 -19.98 16.41
N ALA A 228 -11.68 -18.81 16.62
CA ALA A 228 -11.03 -18.46 17.86
C ALA A 228 -11.26 -17.00 18.20
N VAL A 229 -11.41 -16.70 19.47
CA VAL A 229 -11.32 -15.35 20.01
C VAL A 229 -10.26 -15.32 21.11
N ASP A 230 -9.33 -14.41 20.96
CA ASP A 230 -8.30 -14.10 21.94
C ASP A 230 -8.50 -12.66 22.38
N PHE A 231 -8.62 -12.42 23.68
CA PHE A 231 -8.78 -11.08 24.21
C PHE A 231 -8.08 -10.90 25.55
N SER A 232 -7.62 -9.68 25.79
CA SER A 232 -7.08 -9.27 27.07
C SER A 232 -8.11 -8.45 27.83
N TYR A 233 -8.27 -8.74 29.10
CA TYR A 233 -9.13 -7.95 29.97
C TYR A 233 -8.40 -7.48 31.23
N ARG A 234 -8.90 -6.37 31.78
CA ARG A 234 -8.54 -5.90 33.11
C ARG A 234 -9.79 -5.85 33.95
N SER A 235 -9.74 -6.46 35.12
CA SER A 235 -10.84 -6.41 36.07
C SER A 235 -10.38 -5.91 37.44
N THR A 236 -11.20 -5.10 38.10
CA THR A 236 -10.93 -4.64 39.46
C THR A 236 -11.50 -5.59 40.50
N GLU A 237 -12.47 -6.41 40.11
CA GLU A 237 -13.15 -7.36 40.96
C GLU A 237 -13.29 -8.71 40.29
N GLY A 238 -13.32 -9.79 41.12
CA GLY A 238 -13.70 -11.10 40.64
C GLY A 238 -15.19 -11.17 40.31
N GLY A 239 -15.60 -12.08 39.44
CA GLY A 239 -17.00 -12.23 39.09
C GLY A 239 -17.23 -13.26 37.98
N ARG A 240 -18.45 -13.30 37.46
CA ARG A 240 -18.82 -14.10 36.30
C ARG A 240 -19.18 -13.18 35.15
N HIS A 241 -18.67 -13.50 33.99
CA HIS A 241 -18.91 -12.76 32.75
C HIS A 241 -19.39 -13.70 31.65
N ALA A 242 -20.50 -13.36 31.01
CA ALA A 242 -21.11 -14.17 29.97
C ALA A 242 -20.63 -13.72 28.59
N ILE A 243 -20.12 -14.66 27.81
CA ILE A 243 -19.72 -14.46 26.42
C ILE A 243 -20.64 -15.30 25.55
N LYS A 244 -21.29 -14.67 24.56
CA LYS A 244 -22.14 -15.39 23.60
C LYS A 244 -21.31 -15.87 22.43
N LEU A 245 -21.32 -17.17 22.23
CA LEU A 245 -20.66 -17.83 21.11
C LEU A 245 -21.65 -18.09 19.97
N PRO A 246 -21.16 -18.33 18.74
CA PRO A 246 -22.01 -18.65 17.62
C PRO A 246 -22.86 -19.91 17.91
N GLN A 247 -24.10 -19.90 17.42
CA GLN A 247 -24.97 -21.07 17.54
C GLN A 247 -24.39 -22.28 16.82
N ASP A 248 -24.69 -23.48 17.30
CA ASP A 248 -24.26 -24.79 16.73
C ASP A 248 -22.74 -24.99 16.73
N THR A 249 -22.01 -24.26 17.56
CA THR A 249 -20.54 -24.43 17.68
C THR A 249 -20.19 -25.38 18.81
N ARG A 250 -19.11 -26.13 18.60
CA ARG A 250 -18.49 -26.99 19.61
C ARG A 250 -17.25 -26.30 20.13
N VAL A 251 -17.27 -25.88 21.40
CA VAL A 251 -16.09 -25.34 22.06
C VAL A 251 -15.06 -26.46 22.23
N GLN A 252 -13.86 -26.21 21.76
CA GLN A 252 -12.73 -27.14 21.82
C GLN A 252 -11.90 -26.90 23.07
N SER A 253 -11.58 -25.63 23.35
CA SER A 253 -10.80 -25.23 24.51
C SER A 253 -11.09 -23.80 24.93
N VAL A 254 -11.00 -23.56 26.22
CA VAL A 254 -10.95 -22.25 26.83
C VAL A 254 -9.69 -22.19 27.68
N ALA A 255 -8.88 -21.16 27.49
CA ALA A 255 -7.68 -20.96 28.27
C ALA A 255 -7.66 -19.56 28.87
N VAL A 256 -7.23 -19.45 30.13
CA VAL A 256 -6.98 -18.18 30.83
C VAL A 256 -5.49 -18.17 31.19
N ASP A 257 -4.77 -17.17 30.74
CA ASP A 257 -3.31 -17.03 30.90
C ASP A 257 -2.53 -18.29 30.47
N GLY A 258 -3.00 -18.91 29.37
CA GLY A 258 -2.41 -20.14 28.83
C GLY A 258 -2.85 -21.44 29.54
N ASN A 259 -3.55 -21.36 30.68
CA ASN A 259 -4.04 -22.51 31.39
C ASN A 259 -5.44 -22.91 30.90
N VAL A 260 -5.59 -24.16 30.45
CA VAL A 260 -6.88 -24.67 29.98
C VAL A 260 -7.85 -24.81 31.12
N VAL A 261 -9.03 -24.21 30.98
CA VAL A 261 -10.12 -24.26 31.94
C VAL A 261 -11.26 -25.09 31.35
N PRO A 262 -11.80 -26.09 32.06
CA PRO A 262 -12.86 -26.98 31.56
C PRO A 262 -14.24 -26.28 31.61
N LEU A 263 -14.44 -25.27 30.77
CA LEU A 263 -15.71 -24.57 30.64
C LEU A 263 -16.51 -25.12 29.45
N ARG A 264 -17.82 -25.30 29.65
CA ARG A 264 -18.75 -25.68 28.58
C ARG A 264 -19.81 -24.60 28.42
N PRO A 265 -20.16 -24.24 27.18
CA PRO A 265 -21.23 -23.28 26.97
C PRO A 265 -22.58 -23.90 27.34
N GLU A 266 -23.42 -23.13 28.02
CA GLU A 266 -24.81 -23.44 28.28
C GLU A 266 -25.68 -22.57 27.37
N LYS A 267 -26.50 -23.16 26.51
CA LYS A 267 -27.39 -22.45 25.56
C LYS A 267 -26.67 -21.39 24.68
N GLY A 268 -25.40 -21.64 24.31
CA GLY A 268 -24.59 -20.72 23.52
C GLY A 268 -23.89 -19.60 24.32
N GLU A 269 -24.04 -19.58 25.65
CA GLU A 269 -23.31 -18.66 26.53
C GLU A 269 -22.20 -19.39 27.29
N LEU A 270 -21.01 -18.82 27.27
CA LEU A 270 -19.88 -19.27 28.05
C LEU A 270 -19.73 -18.36 29.28
N SER A 271 -19.89 -18.92 30.46
CA SER A 271 -19.69 -18.20 31.72
C SER A 271 -18.24 -18.26 32.14
N LEU A 272 -17.52 -17.15 31.99
CA LEU A 272 -16.11 -17.00 32.34
C LEU A 272 -15.99 -16.46 33.78
N GLY A 273 -15.19 -17.12 34.62
CA GLY A 273 -14.80 -16.57 35.92
C GLY A 273 -13.74 -15.48 35.72
N LEU A 274 -14.07 -14.25 36.10
CA LEU A 274 -13.12 -13.14 36.08
C LEU A 274 -12.24 -13.18 37.34
N LEU A 275 -10.98 -12.93 37.15
CA LEU A 275 -10.01 -12.72 38.21
C LEU A 275 -9.61 -11.24 38.25
N PRO A 276 -9.36 -10.65 39.44
CA PRO A 276 -8.84 -9.30 39.54
C PRO A 276 -7.44 -9.22 38.89
N GLY A 277 -7.17 -8.12 38.16
CA GLY A 277 -5.91 -7.93 37.46
C GLY A 277 -6.06 -7.93 35.94
N SER A 278 -4.94 -8.09 35.24
CA SER A 278 -4.86 -8.19 33.78
C SER A 278 -4.67 -9.65 33.37
N HIS A 279 -5.58 -10.13 32.55
CA HIS A 279 -5.60 -11.55 32.13
C HIS A 279 -5.85 -11.65 30.64
N ARG A 280 -5.42 -12.76 30.05
CA ARG A 280 -5.66 -13.11 28.65
C ARG A 280 -6.54 -14.34 28.55
N VAL A 281 -7.54 -14.27 27.71
CA VAL A 281 -8.48 -15.38 27.46
C VAL A 281 -8.42 -15.78 26.01
N THR A 282 -8.31 -17.08 25.77
CA THR A 282 -8.37 -17.67 24.43
C THR A 282 -9.49 -18.72 24.41
N ILE A 283 -10.45 -18.55 23.50
CA ILE A 283 -11.56 -19.47 23.29
C ILE A 283 -11.48 -20.02 21.89
N ASN A 284 -11.39 -21.32 21.74
CA ASN A 284 -11.37 -22.00 20.44
C ASN A 284 -12.64 -22.85 20.28
N TRP A 285 -13.24 -22.78 19.09
CA TRP A 285 -14.42 -23.58 18.76
C TRP A 285 -14.37 -24.07 17.34
N GLN A 286 -15.18 -25.09 17.06
CA GLN A 286 -15.43 -25.58 15.72
C GLN A 286 -16.89 -25.38 15.37
N SER A 287 -17.13 -24.86 14.16
CA SER A 287 -18.45 -24.67 13.57
C SER A 287 -18.69 -25.69 12.47
N PRO A 288 -19.89 -26.29 12.35
CA PRO A 288 -20.22 -27.22 11.28
C PRO A 288 -20.44 -26.55 9.91
N ARG A 289 -20.10 -25.27 9.81
CA ARG A 289 -20.24 -24.47 8.59
C ARG A 289 -18.90 -24.43 7.86
N GLY A 290 -18.84 -25.07 6.71
CA GLY A 290 -17.66 -25.03 5.85
C GLY A 290 -17.65 -23.84 4.89
N ASN A 291 -16.91 -24.00 3.78
CA ASN A 291 -16.81 -22.99 2.74
C ASN A 291 -18.17 -22.80 2.02
N ALA A 292 -18.45 -21.54 1.68
CA ALA A 292 -19.65 -21.14 0.94
C ALA A 292 -19.30 -20.01 -0.05
N PHE A 293 -20.21 -19.71 -0.97
CA PHE A 293 -20.04 -18.60 -1.90
C PHE A 293 -19.89 -17.25 -1.16
N ALA A 294 -20.69 -17.06 -0.12
CA ALA A 294 -20.61 -15.92 0.77
C ALA A 294 -20.32 -16.43 2.19
N ARG A 295 -19.15 -16.11 2.72
CA ARG A 295 -18.75 -16.52 4.05
C ARG A 295 -18.59 -15.30 4.94
N GLN A 296 -19.42 -15.23 5.96
CA GLN A 296 -19.40 -14.20 6.99
C GLN A 296 -18.65 -14.74 8.21
N VAL A 297 -17.89 -13.86 8.90
CA VAL A 297 -17.31 -14.18 10.19
C VAL A 297 -18.44 -14.38 11.20
N GLU A 298 -18.29 -15.37 12.04
CA GLU A 298 -19.34 -15.79 12.98
C GLU A 298 -19.58 -14.75 14.09
N ALA A 299 -20.82 -14.68 14.54
CA ALA A 299 -21.20 -13.73 15.57
C ALA A 299 -20.66 -14.17 16.94
N VAL A 300 -19.90 -13.31 17.58
CA VAL A 300 -19.48 -13.43 18.97
C VAL A 300 -19.84 -12.14 19.68
N ASP A 301 -20.41 -12.25 20.88
CA ASP A 301 -20.69 -11.10 21.72
C ASP A 301 -19.95 -11.25 23.05
N LEU A 302 -19.04 -10.33 23.30
CA LEU A 302 -18.24 -10.32 24.51
C LEU A 302 -19.02 -9.85 25.75
N GLY A 303 -20.23 -9.35 25.58
CA GLY A 303 -21.09 -8.88 26.69
C GLY A 303 -20.61 -7.59 27.37
N SER A 304 -19.50 -7.02 26.93
CA SER A 304 -18.93 -5.75 27.43
C SER A 304 -18.25 -4.99 26.31
N PRO A 305 -18.19 -3.67 26.39
CA PRO A 305 -17.44 -2.85 25.45
C PRO A 305 -15.99 -3.30 25.37
N ALA A 306 -15.47 -3.36 24.15
CA ALA A 306 -14.08 -3.76 23.90
C ALA A 306 -13.42 -2.78 22.93
N SER A 307 -12.12 -2.64 23.05
CA SER A 307 -11.29 -1.82 22.17
C SER A 307 -10.26 -2.65 21.43
N ASN A 308 -9.75 -2.11 20.32
CA ASN A 308 -8.71 -2.71 19.52
C ASN A 308 -9.10 -4.11 19.00
N ILE A 309 -10.12 -4.14 18.15
CA ILE A 309 -10.68 -5.37 17.61
C ILE A 309 -10.05 -5.66 16.24
N ALA A 310 -9.28 -6.74 16.17
CA ALA A 310 -8.83 -7.32 14.91
C ALA A 310 -9.71 -8.53 14.55
N THR A 311 -10.24 -8.56 13.36
CA THR A 311 -11.02 -9.69 12.84
C THR A 311 -10.30 -10.28 11.64
N ARG A 312 -9.99 -11.57 11.70
CA ARG A 312 -9.29 -12.31 10.64
C ARG A 312 -10.16 -13.40 10.06
N LEU A 313 -10.19 -13.50 8.75
CA LEU A 313 -10.83 -14.59 8.03
C LEU A 313 -9.83 -15.21 7.06
N GLN A 314 -9.59 -16.51 7.21
CA GLN A 314 -8.76 -17.29 6.31
C GLN A 314 -9.62 -18.24 5.50
N LEU A 315 -9.64 -18.06 4.18
CA LEU A 315 -10.25 -19.01 3.25
C LEU A 315 -9.28 -20.14 2.91
N PRO A 316 -9.77 -21.33 2.51
CA PRO A 316 -8.91 -22.38 1.97
C PRO A 316 -8.37 -21.96 0.58
N ASP A 317 -7.23 -22.55 0.20
CA ASP A 317 -6.50 -22.19 -1.02
C ASP A 317 -7.24 -22.57 -2.33
N ASP A 318 -8.25 -23.43 -2.23
CA ASP A 318 -9.12 -23.83 -3.34
C ASP A 318 -10.24 -22.81 -3.63
N ARG A 319 -10.18 -21.64 -2.98
CA ARG A 319 -11.17 -20.56 -3.16
C ARG A 319 -10.57 -19.38 -3.93
N TRP A 320 -11.40 -18.84 -4.79
CA TRP A 320 -11.13 -17.62 -5.54
C TRP A 320 -11.89 -16.46 -4.88
N PRO A 321 -11.21 -15.57 -4.14
CA PRO A 321 -11.87 -14.44 -3.50
C PRO A 321 -12.31 -13.41 -4.54
N LEU A 322 -13.56 -12.97 -4.48
CA LEU A 322 -14.12 -11.98 -5.39
C LEU A 322 -14.28 -10.62 -4.73
N PHE A 323 -14.84 -10.58 -3.52
CA PHE A 323 -15.10 -9.35 -2.78
C PHE A 323 -14.87 -9.56 -1.29
N ALA A 324 -14.33 -8.54 -0.62
CA ALA A 324 -14.24 -8.45 0.82
C ALA A 324 -15.01 -7.22 1.31
N LEU A 325 -16.02 -7.44 2.15
CA LEU A 325 -16.95 -6.41 2.63
C LEU A 325 -16.84 -6.28 4.14
N GLY A 326 -16.46 -5.12 4.63
CA GLY A 326 -16.22 -4.88 6.05
C GLY A 326 -17.46 -4.93 6.93
N ARG A 327 -18.64 -4.55 6.44
CA ARG A 327 -19.92 -4.55 7.20
C ARG A 327 -19.78 -4.04 8.64
N GLY A 328 -19.18 -2.87 8.80
CA GLY A 328 -18.96 -2.28 10.13
C GLY A 328 -17.73 -2.82 10.87
N ALA A 329 -16.87 -3.59 10.21
CA ALA A 329 -15.62 -4.07 10.81
C ALA A 329 -14.47 -3.02 10.78
N GLY A 330 -14.79 -1.78 10.43
CA GLY A 330 -13.80 -0.71 10.35
C GLY A 330 -12.93 -0.78 9.09
N VAL A 331 -11.65 -0.50 9.23
CA VAL A 331 -10.68 -0.56 8.14
C VAL A 331 -10.40 -2.01 7.77
N GLY A 332 -10.35 -2.31 6.47
CA GLY A 332 -10.16 -3.69 6.02
C GLY A 332 -9.60 -3.78 4.61
N PRO A 333 -9.49 -5.01 4.09
CA PRO A 333 -8.89 -5.27 2.79
C PRO A 333 -9.72 -4.73 1.63
N ALA A 334 -9.01 -4.33 0.58
CA ALA A 334 -9.58 -3.99 -0.71
C ALA A 334 -9.13 -5.00 -1.76
N VAL A 335 -10.04 -5.34 -2.69
CA VAL A 335 -9.74 -6.19 -3.85
C VAL A 335 -9.53 -5.27 -5.06
N LEU A 336 -8.29 -5.01 -5.41
CA LEU A 336 -7.93 -4.03 -6.45
C LEU A 336 -8.15 -4.53 -7.87
N TYR A 337 -8.18 -5.84 -8.06
CA TYR A 337 -8.35 -6.47 -9.36
C TYR A 337 -9.52 -5.91 -10.19
N TRP A 338 -10.64 -5.57 -9.55
CA TRP A 338 -11.81 -5.04 -10.26
C TRP A 338 -11.55 -3.69 -10.91
N GLY A 339 -10.75 -2.83 -10.26
CA GLY A 339 -10.30 -1.56 -10.85
C GLY A 339 -9.38 -1.79 -12.03
N GLU A 340 -8.45 -2.73 -11.91
CA GLU A 340 -7.55 -3.11 -13.00
C GLU A 340 -8.30 -3.72 -14.18
N LEU A 341 -9.21 -4.65 -13.92
CA LEU A 341 -10.09 -5.23 -14.95
C LEU A 341 -10.89 -4.14 -15.68
N LEU A 342 -11.47 -3.20 -14.94
CA LEU A 342 -12.21 -2.09 -15.54
C LEU A 342 -11.31 -1.26 -16.47
N ALA A 343 -10.07 -0.96 -16.03
CA ALA A 343 -9.10 -0.24 -16.86
C ALA A 343 -8.77 -1.01 -18.15
N PHE A 344 -8.54 -2.32 -18.06
CA PHE A 344 -8.35 -3.17 -19.26
C PHE A 344 -9.55 -3.13 -20.20
N LEU A 345 -10.77 -3.23 -19.66
CA LEU A 345 -11.98 -3.20 -20.47
C LEU A 345 -12.21 -1.85 -21.14
N VAL A 346 -11.90 -0.75 -20.44
CA VAL A 346 -11.96 0.61 -21.01
C VAL A 346 -10.98 0.75 -22.16
N VAL A 347 -9.71 0.35 -21.95
CA VAL A 347 -8.67 0.39 -23.01
C VAL A 347 -9.09 -0.51 -24.18
N ALA A 348 -9.54 -1.72 -23.93
CA ALA A 348 -10.00 -2.65 -24.94
C ALA A 348 -11.18 -2.07 -25.75
N MET A 349 -12.12 -1.41 -25.07
CA MET A 349 -13.26 -0.75 -25.73
C MET A 349 -12.82 0.42 -26.60
N LEU A 350 -11.89 1.25 -26.14
CA LEU A 350 -11.31 2.37 -26.89
C LEU A 350 -10.60 1.87 -28.15
N LEU A 351 -9.75 0.83 -28.01
CA LEU A 351 -9.07 0.19 -29.13
C LEU A 351 -10.08 -0.39 -30.14
N GLY A 352 -11.16 -0.99 -29.66
CA GLY A 352 -12.21 -1.56 -30.50
C GLY A 352 -13.09 -0.52 -31.19
N ARG A 353 -13.12 0.73 -30.72
CA ARG A 353 -13.83 1.87 -31.36
C ARG A 353 -12.99 2.59 -32.41
N TRP A 354 -11.70 2.38 -32.40
CA TRP A 354 -10.79 3.05 -33.35
C TRP A 354 -11.06 2.56 -34.78
N GLN A 355 -11.17 3.48 -35.73
CA GLN A 355 -11.50 3.15 -37.14
C GLN A 355 -10.51 2.20 -37.79
N HIS A 356 -9.25 2.25 -37.38
CA HIS A 356 -8.18 1.40 -37.90
C HIS A 356 -7.90 0.16 -37.02
N SER A 357 -8.83 -0.18 -36.14
CA SER A 357 -8.66 -1.33 -35.25
C SER A 357 -8.46 -2.66 -36.04
N PRO A 358 -7.45 -3.46 -35.68
CA PRO A 358 -7.24 -4.78 -36.30
C PRO A 358 -8.28 -5.83 -35.87
N LEU A 359 -8.90 -5.66 -34.71
CA LEU A 359 -9.85 -6.58 -34.11
C LEU A 359 -11.24 -5.97 -33.95
N ARG A 360 -12.26 -6.83 -33.83
CA ARG A 360 -13.62 -6.44 -33.50
C ARG A 360 -13.71 -6.08 -32.00
N ARG A 361 -14.70 -5.27 -31.60
CA ARG A 361 -14.87 -4.81 -30.21
C ARG A 361 -14.90 -5.96 -29.19
N HIS A 362 -15.69 -7.01 -29.50
CA HIS A 362 -15.79 -8.17 -28.60
C HIS A 362 -14.48 -8.96 -28.49
N GLU A 363 -13.65 -8.99 -29.53
CA GLU A 363 -12.34 -9.65 -29.49
C GLU A 363 -11.37 -8.88 -28.59
N TRP A 364 -11.38 -7.53 -28.63
CA TRP A 364 -10.63 -6.69 -27.71
C TRP A 364 -11.08 -6.89 -26.26
N LEU A 365 -12.40 -6.94 -26.01
CA LEU A 365 -12.94 -7.16 -24.67
C LEU A 365 -12.56 -8.54 -24.13
N LEU A 366 -12.65 -9.60 -24.95
CA LEU A 366 -12.23 -10.95 -24.55
C LEU A 366 -10.71 -11.02 -24.30
N LEU A 367 -9.90 -10.35 -25.15
CA LEU A 367 -8.46 -10.26 -24.96
C LEU A 367 -8.12 -9.51 -23.66
N GLY A 368 -8.76 -8.36 -23.42
CA GLY A 368 -8.61 -7.59 -22.20
C GLY A 368 -9.04 -8.36 -20.96
N LEU A 369 -10.19 -9.04 -21.00
CA LEU A 369 -10.69 -9.85 -19.89
C LEU A 369 -9.70 -10.94 -19.48
N GLY A 370 -9.16 -11.70 -20.44
CA GLY A 370 -8.22 -12.78 -20.11
C GLY A 370 -6.83 -12.27 -19.71
N LEU A 371 -6.35 -11.20 -20.34
CA LEU A 371 -5.04 -10.65 -20.02
C LEU A 371 -5.03 -9.78 -18.74
N SER A 372 -6.19 -9.36 -18.24
CA SER A 372 -6.27 -8.63 -16.96
C SER A 372 -5.73 -9.44 -15.77
N THR A 373 -5.78 -10.76 -15.84
CA THR A 373 -5.18 -11.64 -14.82
C THR A 373 -3.71 -11.95 -15.06
N LEU A 374 -3.13 -11.48 -16.18
CA LEU A 374 -1.79 -11.86 -16.60
C LEU A 374 -0.81 -10.68 -16.55
N SER A 375 -0.91 -9.72 -17.46
CA SER A 375 0.03 -8.59 -17.52
C SER A 375 -0.38 -7.53 -18.55
N TRP A 376 -0.29 -6.26 -18.16
CA TRP A 376 -0.40 -5.10 -19.06
C TRP A 376 0.63 -5.13 -20.18
N PHE A 377 1.84 -5.58 -19.88
CA PHE A 377 2.91 -5.68 -20.88
C PHE A 377 2.54 -6.64 -22.00
N VAL A 378 1.99 -7.81 -21.67
CA VAL A 378 1.56 -8.80 -22.69
C VAL A 378 0.42 -8.24 -23.53
N PHE A 379 -0.53 -7.55 -22.90
CA PHE A 379 -1.62 -6.90 -23.62
C PHE A 379 -1.11 -5.84 -24.60
N ALA A 380 -0.21 -4.95 -24.15
CA ALA A 380 0.38 -3.92 -24.99
C ALA A 380 1.20 -4.52 -26.13
N LEU A 381 1.96 -5.60 -25.88
CA LEU A 381 2.76 -6.27 -26.88
C LEU A 381 1.90 -6.93 -27.97
N VAL A 382 0.82 -7.62 -27.56
CA VAL A 382 -0.14 -8.21 -28.50
C VAL A 382 -0.88 -7.13 -29.30
N ALA A 383 -1.28 -6.04 -28.65
CA ALA A 383 -1.90 -4.90 -29.33
C ALA A 383 -0.93 -4.29 -30.35
N ALA A 384 0.32 -4.02 -29.97
CA ALA A 384 1.36 -3.51 -30.86
C ALA A 384 1.58 -4.41 -32.06
N TRP A 385 1.66 -5.73 -31.85
CA TRP A 385 1.76 -6.71 -32.92
C TRP A 385 0.60 -6.63 -33.91
N LEU A 386 -0.64 -6.65 -33.43
CA LEU A 386 -1.83 -6.60 -34.25
C LEU A 386 -1.94 -5.28 -35.06
N PHE A 387 -1.65 -4.14 -34.42
CA PHE A 387 -1.65 -2.83 -35.08
C PHE A 387 -0.51 -2.71 -36.11
N ALA A 388 0.67 -3.19 -35.78
CA ALA A 388 1.83 -3.17 -36.68
C ALA A 388 1.57 -3.96 -37.97
N PHE A 389 0.93 -5.13 -37.87
CA PHE A 389 0.56 -5.91 -39.06
C PHE A 389 -0.61 -5.30 -39.82
N ARG A 390 -1.58 -4.67 -39.14
CA ARG A 390 -2.64 -3.93 -39.79
C ARG A 390 -2.09 -2.73 -40.55
N TRP A 391 -1.18 -1.98 -39.96
CA TRP A 391 -0.45 -0.90 -40.61
C TRP A 391 0.39 -1.41 -41.79
N ARG A 392 1.10 -2.51 -41.62
CA ARG A 392 1.87 -3.15 -42.71
C ARG A 392 0.98 -3.54 -43.89
N ALA A 393 -0.24 -4.01 -43.66
CA ALA A 393 -1.20 -4.36 -44.69
C ALA A 393 -1.64 -3.17 -45.56
N GLN A 394 -1.56 -1.96 -45.03
CA GLN A 394 -1.94 -0.72 -45.73
C GLN A 394 -0.76 -0.07 -46.50
N LEU A 395 0.49 -0.47 -46.19
CA LEU A 395 1.65 0.07 -46.84
C LEU A 395 1.77 -0.48 -48.26
N ALA A 396 1.95 0.42 -49.24
CA ALA A 396 2.33 0.05 -50.58
C ALA A 396 3.80 -0.44 -50.57
N PRO A 397 4.09 -1.68 -50.96
CA PRO A 397 5.46 -2.22 -50.93
C PRO A 397 6.45 -1.35 -51.70
N GLU A 398 6.02 -0.76 -52.79
CA GLU A 398 6.85 0.03 -53.72
C GLU A 398 7.37 1.35 -53.12
N SER A 399 6.71 1.86 -52.08
CA SER A 399 7.05 3.16 -51.46
C SER A 399 8.30 3.14 -50.57
N MET A 400 8.89 1.95 -50.32
CA MET A 400 9.99 1.80 -49.37
C MET A 400 11.29 1.38 -50.02
N SER A 401 12.41 1.99 -49.58
CA SER A 401 13.73 1.54 -49.97
C SER A 401 14.01 0.10 -49.51
N ARG A 402 14.82 -0.65 -50.24
CA ARG A 402 15.15 -2.06 -49.95
C ARG A 402 15.61 -2.29 -48.51
N ARG A 403 16.52 -1.44 -48.00
CA ARG A 403 17.02 -1.58 -46.62
C ARG A 403 15.91 -1.38 -45.59
N ARG A 404 15.07 -0.36 -45.73
CA ARG A 404 13.94 -0.08 -44.84
C ARG A 404 12.90 -1.21 -44.88
N PHE A 405 12.64 -1.77 -46.08
CA PHE A 405 11.74 -2.90 -46.21
C PHE A 405 12.25 -4.13 -45.43
N ASN A 406 13.53 -4.52 -45.64
CA ASN A 406 14.11 -5.69 -45.01
C ASN A 406 14.23 -5.55 -43.49
N VAL A 407 14.61 -4.34 -42.98
CA VAL A 407 14.63 -4.05 -41.55
C VAL A 407 13.22 -4.14 -40.93
N LEU A 408 12.22 -3.59 -41.64
CA LEU A 408 10.82 -3.69 -41.19
C LEU A 408 10.34 -5.14 -41.12
N GLN A 409 10.69 -5.98 -42.09
CA GLN A 409 10.35 -7.42 -42.09
C GLN A 409 10.94 -8.15 -40.90
N ILE A 410 12.20 -7.87 -40.53
CA ILE A 410 12.85 -8.44 -39.34
C ILE A 410 12.16 -7.94 -38.06
N ALA A 411 11.91 -6.65 -37.97
CA ALA A 411 11.24 -6.05 -36.80
C ALA A 411 9.83 -6.62 -36.57
N LEU A 412 9.06 -6.78 -37.66
CA LEU A 412 7.71 -7.37 -37.57
C LEU A 412 7.75 -8.85 -37.17
N ALA A 413 8.72 -9.63 -37.71
CA ALA A 413 8.90 -11.03 -37.33
C ALA A 413 9.33 -11.16 -35.87
N ALA A 414 10.25 -10.32 -35.40
CA ALA A 414 10.63 -10.28 -33.98
C ALA A 414 9.46 -9.90 -33.07
N LEU A 415 8.70 -8.86 -33.44
CA LEU A 415 7.52 -8.45 -32.68
C LEU A 415 6.47 -9.56 -32.61
N ALA A 416 6.19 -10.26 -33.73
CA ALA A 416 5.30 -11.39 -33.75
C ALA A 416 5.79 -12.53 -32.84
N PHE A 417 7.07 -12.87 -32.93
CA PHE A 417 7.68 -13.90 -32.10
C PHE A 417 7.52 -13.58 -30.60
N PHE A 418 7.90 -12.38 -30.18
CA PHE A 418 7.78 -11.99 -28.78
C PHE A 418 6.33 -11.90 -28.32
N ALA A 419 5.40 -11.36 -29.12
CA ALA A 419 3.99 -11.26 -28.78
C ALA A 419 3.35 -12.64 -28.60
N ILE A 420 3.55 -13.55 -29.56
CA ILE A 420 2.98 -14.90 -29.52
C ILE A 420 3.59 -15.70 -28.37
N THR A 421 4.91 -15.69 -28.23
CA THR A 421 5.60 -16.42 -27.16
C THR A 421 5.19 -15.91 -25.78
N SER A 422 5.14 -14.59 -25.60
CA SER A 422 4.70 -13.99 -24.33
C SER A 422 3.25 -14.34 -24.00
N LEU A 423 2.36 -14.33 -24.99
CA LEU A 423 0.94 -14.68 -24.81
C LEU A 423 0.79 -16.15 -24.39
N ILE A 424 1.47 -17.07 -25.08
CA ILE A 424 1.39 -18.51 -24.78
C ILE A 424 2.03 -18.78 -23.41
N PHE A 425 3.23 -18.25 -23.15
CA PHE A 425 3.94 -18.47 -21.89
C PHE A 425 3.16 -17.91 -20.68
N SER A 426 2.64 -16.70 -20.83
CA SER A 426 1.82 -16.08 -19.77
C SER A 426 0.52 -16.84 -19.53
N GLY A 427 -0.17 -17.27 -20.59
CA GLY A 427 -1.39 -18.06 -20.47
C GLY A 427 -1.17 -19.38 -19.74
N ILE A 428 -0.09 -20.10 -20.02
CA ILE A 428 0.25 -21.35 -19.35
C ILE A 428 0.67 -21.11 -17.91
N ARG A 429 1.67 -20.24 -17.70
CA ARG A 429 2.27 -20.02 -16.39
C ARG A 429 1.30 -19.40 -15.40
N TYR A 430 0.67 -18.32 -15.77
CA TYR A 430 -0.17 -17.52 -14.87
C TYR A 430 -1.65 -17.88 -14.96
N GLY A 431 -2.13 -18.39 -16.09
CA GLY A 431 -3.52 -18.82 -16.24
C GLY A 431 -3.80 -20.21 -15.67
N PHE A 432 -3.04 -21.23 -16.11
CA PHE A 432 -3.33 -22.62 -15.74
C PHE A 432 -2.59 -23.08 -14.48
N LEU A 433 -1.32 -22.70 -14.32
CA LEU A 433 -0.48 -23.21 -13.23
C LEU A 433 -0.58 -22.42 -11.94
N SER A 434 -0.94 -21.14 -12.01
CA SER A 434 -1.07 -20.29 -10.82
C SER A 434 -2.52 -20.11 -10.36
N THR A 435 -2.68 -19.50 -9.20
CA THR A 435 -3.93 -18.91 -8.71
C THR A 435 -4.00 -17.44 -9.16
N PRO A 436 -5.20 -16.91 -9.47
CA PRO A 436 -5.33 -15.51 -9.85
C PRO A 436 -4.94 -14.61 -8.68
N ASP A 437 -4.07 -13.66 -8.95
CA ASP A 437 -3.82 -12.59 -7.99
C ASP A 437 -4.96 -11.57 -8.11
N MET A 438 -5.77 -11.49 -7.06
CA MET A 438 -6.89 -10.54 -6.99
C MET A 438 -6.46 -9.18 -6.45
N GLY A 439 -5.15 -8.96 -6.24
CA GLY A 439 -4.66 -7.70 -5.70
C GLY A 439 -5.30 -7.39 -4.34
N VAL A 440 -5.38 -8.39 -3.45
CA VAL A 440 -5.90 -8.17 -2.10
C VAL A 440 -4.86 -7.39 -1.31
N VAL A 441 -5.19 -6.15 -0.99
CA VAL A 441 -4.34 -5.23 -0.21
C VAL A 441 -5.04 -4.85 1.08
N GLY A 442 -4.27 -4.65 2.11
CA GLY A 442 -4.72 -4.27 3.46
C GLY A 442 -3.74 -4.82 4.49
N ALA A 443 -3.79 -4.30 5.72
CA ALA A 443 -2.94 -4.80 6.79
C ALA A 443 -3.21 -6.29 7.05
N ASP A 444 -2.16 -7.09 7.13
CA ASP A 444 -2.23 -8.53 7.32
C ASP A 444 -3.19 -9.27 6.35
N SER A 445 -3.43 -8.68 5.18
CA SER A 445 -4.31 -9.24 4.16
C SER A 445 -3.54 -9.54 2.88
N GLY A 446 -3.88 -10.67 2.24
CA GLY A 446 -3.27 -11.08 0.99
C GLY A 446 -3.72 -12.47 0.60
N GLY A 447 -3.83 -12.75 -0.70
CA GLY A 447 -4.29 -14.02 -1.21
C GLY A 447 -5.65 -14.44 -0.66
N THR A 448 -5.69 -15.44 0.21
CA THR A 448 -6.90 -15.96 0.84
C THR A 448 -7.09 -15.51 2.30
N ALA A 449 -6.18 -14.66 2.82
CA ALA A 449 -6.24 -14.11 4.18
C ALA A 449 -6.79 -12.69 4.16
N PHE A 450 -7.73 -12.39 5.05
CA PHE A 450 -8.41 -11.11 5.17
C PHE A 450 -8.41 -10.65 6.62
N SER A 451 -8.00 -9.39 6.85
CA SER A 451 -7.95 -8.78 8.17
C SER A 451 -8.70 -7.47 8.16
N TRP A 452 -9.52 -7.26 9.18
CA TRP A 452 -10.22 -6.00 9.45
C TRP A 452 -9.85 -5.52 10.83
N PHE A 453 -9.90 -4.23 10.98
CA PHE A 453 -9.60 -3.57 12.22
C PHE A 453 -10.67 -2.56 12.58
N ARG A 454 -11.11 -2.58 13.84
CA ARG A 454 -12.05 -1.63 14.41
C ARG A 454 -11.61 -1.22 15.81
N ASP A 455 -11.65 0.08 16.09
CA ASP A 455 -11.15 0.63 17.35
C ASP A 455 -11.97 0.19 18.56
N GLN A 456 -13.31 0.19 18.46
CA GLN A 456 -14.21 -0.09 19.57
C GLN A 456 -15.47 -0.84 19.14
N THR A 457 -16.03 -1.59 20.09
CA THR A 457 -17.37 -2.20 19.99
C THR A 457 -18.09 -2.15 21.32
N THR A 458 -19.40 -2.22 21.27
CA THR A 458 -20.27 -2.30 22.49
C THR A 458 -20.32 -3.71 23.10
N GLY A 459 -19.64 -4.69 22.49
CA GLY A 459 -19.61 -6.10 22.92
C GLY A 459 -19.73 -7.04 21.74
N ALA A 460 -20.64 -6.78 20.81
CA ALA A 460 -20.79 -7.59 19.60
C ALA A 460 -19.61 -7.37 18.65
N LEU A 461 -18.91 -8.45 18.31
CA LEU A 461 -17.77 -8.42 17.40
C LEU A 461 -18.21 -8.21 15.95
N PRO A 462 -17.40 -7.53 15.14
CA PRO A 462 -17.68 -7.32 13.73
C PRO A 462 -17.80 -8.63 12.95
N GLN A 463 -18.70 -8.63 11.96
CA GLN A 463 -18.97 -9.80 11.10
C GLN A 463 -18.72 -9.46 9.62
N PRO A 464 -17.47 -9.24 9.21
CA PRO A 464 -17.17 -9.00 7.80
C PRO A 464 -17.54 -10.21 6.94
N LEU A 465 -17.76 -9.94 5.65
CA LEU A 465 -18.20 -10.91 4.66
C LEU A 465 -17.20 -11.01 3.53
N VAL A 466 -16.80 -12.22 3.16
CA VAL A 466 -16.04 -12.49 1.95
C VAL A 466 -16.90 -13.29 0.97
N ILE A 467 -16.95 -12.79 -0.26
CA ILE A 467 -17.58 -13.49 -1.39
C ILE A 467 -16.46 -14.18 -2.16
N SER A 468 -16.57 -15.48 -2.33
CA SER A 468 -15.57 -16.29 -3.02
C SER A 468 -16.21 -17.40 -3.85
N ALA A 469 -15.59 -17.73 -4.96
CA ALA A 469 -15.99 -18.84 -5.81
C ALA A 469 -15.03 -20.03 -5.67
N PRO A 470 -15.43 -21.25 -6.01
CA PRO A 470 -14.49 -22.37 -6.10
C PRO A 470 -13.44 -22.11 -7.19
N MET A 471 -12.19 -22.48 -6.93
CA MET A 471 -11.07 -22.28 -7.88
C MET A 471 -11.28 -22.97 -9.22
N TRP A 472 -12.00 -24.09 -9.23
CA TRP A 472 -12.31 -24.79 -10.50
C TRP A 472 -13.12 -23.92 -11.46
N LEU A 473 -13.97 -23.01 -10.96
CA LEU A 473 -14.72 -22.09 -11.80
C LEU A 473 -13.77 -21.14 -12.56
N TYR A 474 -12.81 -20.55 -11.84
CA TYR A 474 -11.77 -19.75 -12.49
C TYR A 474 -10.99 -20.55 -13.53
N LYS A 475 -10.55 -21.77 -13.19
CA LYS A 475 -9.83 -22.65 -14.11
C LYS A 475 -10.64 -22.99 -15.37
N THR A 476 -11.95 -23.20 -15.20
CA THR A 476 -12.86 -23.43 -16.33
C THR A 476 -12.97 -22.20 -17.23
N LEU A 477 -13.12 -21.00 -16.63
CA LEU A 477 -13.18 -19.75 -17.40
C LEU A 477 -11.88 -19.50 -18.18
N ILE A 478 -10.71 -19.71 -17.57
CA ILE A 478 -9.41 -19.60 -18.23
C ILE A 478 -9.27 -20.65 -19.34
N PHE A 479 -9.75 -21.87 -19.13
CA PHE A 479 -9.72 -22.91 -20.15
C PHE A 479 -10.56 -22.53 -21.37
N LEU A 480 -11.78 -22.04 -21.16
CA LEU A 480 -12.65 -21.54 -22.23
C LEU A 480 -12.01 -20.36 -22.98
N TRP A 481 -11.43 -19.42 -22.22
CA TRP A 481 -10.71 -18.31 -22.80
C TRP A 481 -9.48 -18.77 -23.61
N ALA A 482 -8.72 -19.73 -23.11
CA ALA A 482 -7.57 -20.29 -23.84
C ALA A 482 -8.00 -21.00 -25.14
N GLY A 483 -9.12 -21.71 -25.12
CA GLY A 483 -9.71 -22.27 -26.34
C GLY A 483 -10.08 -21.19 -27.36
N TRP A 484 -10.72 -20.11 -26.89
CA TRP A 484 -11.03 -18.97 -27.74
C TRP A 484 -9.76 -18.31 -28.29
N ILE A 485 -8.73 -18.04 -27.44
CA ILE A 485 -7.50 -17.41 -27.89
C ILE A 485 -6.73 -18.28 -28.88
N ALA A 486 -6.74 -19.60 -28.72
CA ALA A 486 -6.12 -20.53 -29.66
C ALA A 486 -6.75 -20.40 -31.07
N ILE A 487 -8.09 -20.33 -31.15
CA ILE A 487 -8.83 -20.12 -32.40
C ILE A 487 -8.56 -18.71 -32.94
N ALA A 488 -8.57 -17.69 -32.09
CA ALA A 488 -8.32 -16.32 -32.49
C ALA A 488 -6.88 -16.15 -33.01
N LEU A 489 -5.90 -16.72 -32.31
CA LEU A 489 -4.49 -16.65 -32.64
C LEU A 489 -4.19 -17.27 -34.02
N THR A 490 -4.82 -18.40 -34.37
CA THR A 490 -4.66 -18.99 -35.70
C THR A 490 -5.14 -18.04 -36.81
N ARG A 491 -6.25 -17.35 -36.61
CA ARG A 491 -6.75 -16.32 -37.54
C ARG A 491 -5.82 -15.11 -37.60
N TRP A 492 -5.33 -14.64 -36.46
CA TRP A 492 -4.41 -13.49 -36.40
C TRP A 492 -3.06 -13.80 -37.03
N ILE A 493 -2.51 -14.99 -36.79
CA ILE A 493 -1.26 -15.44 -37.42
C ILE A 493 -1.44 -15.52 -38.94
N ARG A 494 -2.56 -16.08 -39.43
CA ARG A 494 -2.84 -16.13 -40.88
C ARG A 494 -2.89 -14.73 -41.49
N SER A 495 -3.64 -13.81 -40.88
CA SER A 495 -3.74 -12.43 -41.35
C SER A 495 -2.39 -11.69 -41.28
N ALA A 496 -1.62 -11.92 -40.22
CA ALA A 496 -0.28 -11.37 -40.07
C ALA A 496 0.67 -11.92 -41.18
N TRP A 497 0.62 -13.22 -41.45
CA TRP A 497 1.37 -13.86 -42.48
C TRP A 497 1.05 -13.29 -43.87
N GLU A 498 -0.23 -13.18 -44.21
CA GLU A 498 -0.68 -12.57 -45.45
C GLU A 498 -0.21 -11.12 -45.60
N SER A 499 -0.22 -10.37 -44.52
CA SER A 499 0.26 -8.98 -44.48
C SER A 499 1.78 -8.88 -44.61
N TRP A 500 2.51 -9.79 -43.95
CA TRP A 500 3.97 -9.85 -43.95
C TRP A 500 4.54 -10.27 -45.32
N THR A 501 3.89 -11.23 -45.99
CA THR A 501 4.32 -11.76 -47.30
C THR A 501 3.98 -10.86 -48.49
N ARG A 502 3.14 -9.82 -48.29
CA ARG A 502 2.82 -8.83 -49.31
C ARG A 502 4.07 -8.13 -49.83
N GLY A 503 4.35 -8.28 -51.14
CA GLY A 503 5.51 -7.67 -51.78
C GLY A 503 6.80 -8.46 -51.58
N GLY A 504 6.69 -9.76 -51.22
CA GLY A 504 7.79 -10.70 -51.06
C GLY A 504 8.38 -10.74 -49.65
N PHE A 505 9.10 -11.81 -49.33
CA PHE A 505 9.72 -11.99 -48.01
C PHE A 505 10.95 -11.10 -47.85
N TRP A 506 11.70 -10.92 -48.91
CA TRP A 506 12.99 -10.23 -48.90
C TRP A 506 13.27 -9.56 -50.23
N ARG A 507 13.85 -8.39 -50.22
CA ARG A 507 14.30 -7.71 -51.44
C ARG A 507 15.78 -7.91 -51.62
N SER A 508 16.17 -8.82 -52.56
CA SER A 508 17.54 -9.00 -52.97
C SER A 508 18.00 -7.87 -53.94
N GLY A 509 19.28 -7.54 -53.98
CA GLY A 509 19.82 -6.64 -54.98
C GLY A 509 19.90 -7.41 -56.30
N THR A 510 19.26 -6.92 -57.32
CA THR A 510 19.67 -7.28 -58.68
C THR A 510 21.11 -6.81 -58.87
N MET A 511 22.09 -7.72 -58.93
CA MET A 511 23.32 -7.41 -59.63
C MET A 511 22.92 -7.14 -61.09
N GLN A 512 22.94 -5.89 -61.52
CA GLN A 512 23.04 -5.60 -62.94
C GLN A 512 24.41 -6.14 -63.37
N VAL A 513 24.41 -7.31 -63.96
CA VAL A 513 25.54 -7.74 -64.79
C VAL A 513 25.44 -6.85 -66.01
N THR A 514 26.21 -5.75 -66.03
CA THR A 514 26.54 -5.01 -67.24
C THR A 514 27.34 -5.95 -68.08
N ALA A 515 26.76 -6.41 -69.20
CA ALA A 515 27.40 -7.06 -70.29
C ALA A 515 28.16 -6.05 -71.14
#